data_0c2f1e92a7885d334bfa221c3cebb49d
#
_entry.id   0c2f1e92a7885d334bfa221c3cebb49d
#
_cell.length_a   1.000
_cell.length_b   1.000
_cell.length_c   1.000
_cell.angle_alpha   90.00
_cell.angle_beta   90.00
_cell.angle_gamma   90.00
#
_symmetry.space_group_name_H-M   'P 1'
#
loop_
_entity.id
_entity.type
_entity.pdbx_description
1 polymer ?
#
loop_
_entity_poly.entity_id
_entity_poly.type
_entity_poly.pdbx_seq_one_letter_code
_entity_poly.pdbx_strand_id
1 'polypeptide(L)'
;MTSTLPERTWQGPSAPERLTLLRNAKSVAIVGASDKPSRASYFVATYLQSSSPYRLYFVNPVAREILGQPAYASLKDLPEVPDVVDVFRKHDDLPSVLEETLDVGAKTLWLQLGSWHEDVARKAEAAGLNVVMDRCIKIEHARFHGGLNLAGFNTGVVSSKRQITA
;
A
#
# COMPACT_ATOMS: atom_id res chain seq x y z
N MET A 1 0.69 -22.51 28.56
CA MET A 1 0.91 -21.05 28.55
C MET A 1 0.38 -20.48 27.26
N THR A 2 -0.53 -19.55 27.38
CA THR A 2 -1.02 -18.82 26.22
C THR A 2 -0.10 -17.67 25.92
N SER A 3 0.39 -17.62 24.68
CA SER A 3 1.14 -16.49 24.21
C SER A 3 0.16 -15.36 23.87
N THR A 4 0.24 -14.27 24.60
CA THR A 4 -0.60 -13.11 24.34
C THR A 4 0.16 -12.23 23.35
N LEU A 5 -0.45 -11.97 22.19
CA LEU A 5 0.10 -11.03 21.23
C LEU A 5 0.06 -9.63 21.85
N PRO A 6 1.04 -8.77 21.54
CA PRO A 6 1.02 -7.40 22.00
C PRO A 6 -0.26 -6.70 21.56
N GLU A 7 -0.82 -5.93 22.46
CA GLU A 7 -2.01 -5.15 22.15
C GLU A 7 -1.68 -4.09 21.10
N ARG A 8 -2.57 -3.97 20.11
CA ARG A 8 -2.44 -2.94 19.08
C ARG A 8 -3.05 -1.66 19.59
N THR A 9 -2.22 -0.65 19.79
CA THR A 9 -2.67 0.66 20.30
C THR A 9 -2.62 1.76 19.24
N TRP A 10 -1.91 1.54 18.14
CA TRP A 10 -1.86 2.50 17.05
C TRP A 10 -3.14 2.40 16.21
N GLN A 11 -3.67 3.56 15.86
CA GLN A 11 -4.82 3.65 14.98
C GLN A 11 -4.45 4.41 13.73
N GLY A 12 -4.70 3.78 12.59
CA GLY A 12 -4.44 4.38 11.30
C GLY A 12 -5.58 5.21 10.79
N PRO A 13 -5.48 5.67 9.55
CA PRO A 13 -6.51 6.47 8.94
C PRO A 13 -7.81 5.71 8.80
N SER A 14 -8.91 6.43 8.85
CA SER A 14 -10.25 5.90 8.63
C SER A 14 -10.44 5.47 7.17
N ALA A 15 -11.54 4.77 6.88
CA ALA A 15 -11.84 4.37 5.51
C ALA A 15 -11.95 5.58 4.57
N PRO A 16 -12.66 6.67 4.91
CA PRO A 16 -12.67 7.86 4.05
C PRO A 16 -11.29 8.48 3.84
N GLU A 17 -10.45 8.46 4.86
CA GLU A 17 -9.09 8.97 4.75
C GLU A 17 -8.24 8.10 3.83
N ARG A 18 -8.37 6.78 3.93
CA ARG A 18 -7.68 5.86 3.00
C ARG A 18 -8.15 6.04 1.57
N LEU A 19 -9.45 6.24 1.37
CA LEU A 19 -10.00 6.55 0.07
C LEU A 19 -9.34 7.81 -0.52
N THR A 20 -9.22 8.86 0.29
CA THR A 20 -8.59 10.11 -0.14
C THR A 20 -7.13 9.90 -0.52
N LEU A 21 -6.39 9.13 0.28
CA LEU A 21 -5.00 8.80 -0.03
C LEU A 21 -4.89 8.10 -1.40
N LEU A 22 -5.71 7.11 -1.63
CA LEU A 22 -5.68 6.34 -2.88
C LEU A 22 -6.16 7.16 -4.08
N ARG A 23 -7.14 8.02 -3.88
CA ARG A 23 -7.67 8.87 -4.94
C ARG A 23 -6.67 9.93 -5.37
N ASN A 24 -5.92 10.48 -4.42
CA ASN A 24 -4.94 11.53 -4.71
C ASN A 24 -3.61 11.00 -5.20
N ALA A 25 -3.31 9.74 -4.99
CA ALA A 25 -2.07 9.13 -5.44
C ALA A 25 -2.05 8.98 -6.95
N LYS A 26 -0.90 9.21 -7.56
CA LYS A 26 -0.65 9.05 -8.99
C LYS A 26 0.37 7.96 -9.28
N SER A 27 1.21 7.65 -8.31
CA SER A 27 2.27 6.66 -8.45
C SER A 27 2.39 5.81 -7.19
N VAL A 28 2.67 4.53 -7.41
CA VAL A 28 2.83 3.55 -6.34
C VAL A 28 4.10 2.76 -6.60
N ALA A 29 4.99 2.71 -5.63
CA ALA A 29 6.14 1.83 -5.66
C ALA A 29 5.84 0.59 -4.82
N ILE A 30 6.02 -0.57 -5.40
CA ILE A 30 5.83 -1.84 -4.70
C ILE A 30 7.20 -2.34 -4.27
N VAL A 31 7.49 -2.25 -2.98
CA VAL A 31 8.74 -2.67 -2.38
C VAL A 31 8.62 -4.12 -1.95
N GLY A 32 9.54 -4.96 -2.42
CA GLY A 32 9.41 -6.40 -2.27
C GLY A 32 8.57 -7.01 -3.38
N ALA A 33 8.49 -6.33 -4.52
CA ALA A 33 7.82 -6.84 -5.70
C ALA A 33 8.50 -8.12 -6.20
N SER A 34 7.73 -9.03 -6.74
CA SER A 34 8.23 -10.32 -7.21
C SER A 34 7.80 -10.58 -8.65
N ASP A 35 8.65 -11.28 -9.39
CA ASP A 35 8.33 -11.78 -10.71
C ASP A 35 7.65 -13.15 -10.69
N LYS A 36 7.42 -13.69 -9.49
CA LYS A 36 6.79 -15.01 -9.31
C LYS A 36 5.29 -14.88 -9.14
N PRO A 37 4.48 -15.48 -10.03
CA PRO A 37 3.01 -15.35 -9.97
C PRO A 37 2.37 -15.83 -8.67
N SER A 38 3.04 -16.68 -7.91
CA SER A 38 2.52 -17.19 -6.64
C SER A 38 2.63 -16.20 -5.48
N ARG A 39 3.36 -15.11 -5.66
CA ARG A 39 3.59 -14.14 -4.59
C ARG A 39 2.47 -13.11 -4.52
N ALA A 40 2.14 -12.71 -3.29
CA ALA A 40 1.09 -11.71 -3.05
C ALA A 40 1.38 -10.39 -3.79
N SER A 41 2.64 -9.96 -3.81
CA SER A 41 3.00 -8.72 -4.50
C SER A 41 2.74 -8.79 -6.01
N TYR A 42 2.94 -9.95 -6.62
CA TYR A 42 2.64 -10.14 -8.03
C TYR A 42 1.14 -10.00 -8.29
N PHE A 43 0.34 -10.60 -7.44
CA PHE A 43 -1.12 -10.55 -7.54
C PHE A 43 -1.64 -9.12 -7.43
N VAL A 44 -1.13 -8.37 -6.45
CA VAL A 44 -1.49 -6.97 -6.26
C VAL A 44 -1.03 -6.12 -7.43
N ALA A 45 0.22 -6.32 -7.89
CA ALA A 45 0.77 -5.59 -9.02
C ALA A 45 -0.06 -5.81 -10.28
N THR A 46 -0.46 -7.05 -10.56
CA THR A 46 -1.29 -7.39 -11.71
C THR A 46 -2.62 -6.61 -11.67
N TYR A 47 -3.25 -6.59 -10.52
CA TYR A 47 -4.50 -5.85 -10.36
C TYR A 47 -4.30 -4.35 -10.59
N LEU A 48 -3.32 -3.75 -9.95
CA LEU A 48 -3.09 -2.32 -10.07
C LEU A 48 -2.71 -1.92 -11.50
N GLN A 49 -1.94 -2.77 -12.19
CA GLN A 49 -1.54 -2.50 -13.56
C GLN A 49 -2.74 -2.49 -14.51
N SER A 50 -3.70 -3.40 -14.30
CA SER A 50 -4.86 -3.53 -15.17
C SER A 50 -6.06 -2.69 -14.76
N SER A 51 -6.17 -2.32 -13.49
CA SER A 51 -7.40 -1.76 -12.92
C SER A 51 -7.22 -0.40 -12.26
N SER A 52 -6.06 0.20 -12.34
CA SER A 52 -5.83 1.53 -11.80
C SER A 52 -5.04 2.39 -12.78
N PRO A 53 -5.13 3.73 -12.64
CA PRO A 53 -4.35 4.65 -13.46
C PRO A 53 -2.96 4.94 -12.89
N TYR A 54 -2.56 4.26 -11.82
CA TYR A 54 -1.29 4.53 -11.16
C TYR A 54 -0.10 4.22 -12.05
N ARG A 55 0.91 5.08 -12.02
CA ARG A 55 2.23 4.73 -12.49
C ARG A 55 2.84 3.80 -11.45
N LEU A 56 3.18 2.58 -11.85
CA LEU A 56 3.69 1.57 -10.95
C LEU A 56 5.19 1.43 -11.12
N TYR A 57 5.88 1.27 -9.99
CA TYR A 57 7.30 1.01 -9.95
C TYR A 57 7.56 -0.21 -9.08
N PHE A 58 8.34 -1.14 -9.59
CA PHE A 58 8.64 -2.37 -8.88
C PHE A 58 10.05 -2.29 -8.31
N VAL A 59 10.18 -2.52 -7.01
CA VAL A 59 11.47 -2.51 -6.33
C VAL A 59 11.80 -3.92 -5.88
N ASN A 60 12.88 -4.46 -6.48
CA ASN A 60 13.41 -5.78 -6.17
C ASN A 60 14.91 -5.75 -6.47
N PRO A 61 15.78 -6.12 -5.51
CA PRO A 61 17.23 -6.03 -5.73
C PRO A 61 17.79 -7.07 -6.69
N VAL A 62 17.02 -8.08 -7.06
CA VAL A 62 17.48 -9.19 -7.87
C VAL A 62 16.81 -9.24 -9.24
N ALA A 63 15.48 -9.15 -9.28
CA ALA A 63 14.74 -9.22 -10.53
C ALA A 63 15.01 -7.96 -11.37
N ARG A 64 15.12 -8.16 -12.69
CA ARG A 64 15.35 -7.05 -13.62
C ARG A 64 14.06 -6.56 -14.26
N GLU A 65 13.07 -7.44 -14.34
CA GLU A 65 11.80 -7.14 -14.98
C GLU A 65 10.67 -7.84 -14.24
N ILE A 66 9.57 -7.14 -14.07
CA ILE A 66 8.35 -7.68 -13.46
C ILE A 66 7.18 -7.17 -14.29
N LEU A 67 6.32 -8.08 -14.72
CA LEU A 67 5.13 -7.75 -15.51
C LEU A 67 5.43 -6.85 -16.72
N GLY A 68 6.54 -7.11 -17.38
CA GLY A 68 6.93 -6.38 -18.58
C GLY A 68 7.51 -4.99 -18.32
N GLN A 69 7.78 -4.65 -17.07
CA GLN A 69 8.35 -3.37 -16.69
C GLN A 69 9.68 -3.56 -15.99
N PRO A 70 10.61 -2.60 -16.10
CA PRO A 70 11.87 -2.69 -15.38
C PRO A 70 11.65 -2.71 -13.87
N ALA A 71 12.43 -3.51 -13.16
CA ALA A 71 12.48 -3.49 -11.72
C ALA A 71 13.71 -2.70 -11.28
N TYR A 72 13.57 -1.96 -10.19
CA TYR A 72 14.62 -1.10 -9.65
C TYR A 72 15.15 -1.72 -8.36
N ALA A 73 16.45 -1.56 -8.11
CA ALA A 73 17.08 -2.16 -6.95
C ALA A 73 16.64 -1.51 -5.63
N SER A 74 16.33 -0.22 -5.66
CA SER A 74 15.92 0.53 -4.48
C SER A 74 15.02 1.69 -4.85
N LEU A 75 14.37 2.29 -3.83
CA LEU A 75 13.49 3.45 -4.03
C LEU A 75 14.22 4.65 -4.63
N LYS A 76 15.49 4.85 -4.28
CA LYS A 76 16.26 5.99 -4.79
C LYS A 76 16.55 5.88 -6.28
N ASP A 77 16.43 4.71 -6.86
CA ASP A 77 16.70 4.49 -8.29
C ASP A 77 15.49 4.80 -9.17
N LEU A 78 14.33 5.06 -8.56
CA LEU A 78 13.11 5.34 -9.31
C LEU A 78 13.19 6.65 -10.07
N PRO A 79 12.53 6.75 -11.24
CA PRO A 79 12.57 7.99 -12.04
C PRO A 79 11.74 9.13 -11.45
N GLU A 80 10.92 8.86 -10.44
CA GLU A 80 10.16 9.88 -9.71
C GLU A 80 9.98 9.44 -8.27
N VAL A 81 9.64 10.38 -7.40
CA VAL A 81 9.27 10.07 -6.03
C VAL A 81 7.86 9.47 -6.04
N PRO A 82 7.66 8.24 -5.55
CA PRO A 82 6.32 7.66 -5.54
C PRO A 82 5.45 8.33 -4.48
N ASP A 83 4.15 8.44 -4.77
CA ASP A 83 3.19 8.95 -3.80
C ASP A 83 2.95 7.94 -2.69
N VAL A 84 2.90 6.66 -3.03
CA VAL A 84 2.69 5.58 -2.07
C VAL A 84 3.80 4.56 -2.20
N VAL A 85 4.36 4.18 -1.06
CA VAL A 85 5.30 3.05 -0.96
C VAL A 85 4.54 1.89 -0.34
N ASP A 86 4.21 0.90 -1.16
CA ASP A 86 3.45 -0.29 -0.78
C ASP A 86 4.41 -1.43 -0.49
N VAL A 87 4.42 -1.94 0.73
CA VAL A 87 5.51 -2.75 1.24
C VAL A 87 5.11 -4.21 1.45
N PHE A 88 5.86 -5.09 0.79
CA PHE A 88 5.77 -6.55 0.90
C PHE A 88 7.07 -7.11 1.47
N ARG A 89 7.48 -6.58 2.62
CA ARG A 89 8.71 -7.03 3.27
C ARG A 89 8.38 -7.62 4.65
N LYS A 90 9.25 -8.46 5.15
CA LYS A 90 9.08 -9.05 6.48
C LYS A 90 9.27 -7.99 7.56
N HIS A 91 8.76 -8.29 8.73
CA HIS A 91 8.73 -7.38 9.87
C HIS A 91 10.08 -6.73 10.17
N ASP A 92 11.14 -7.52 10.19
CA ASP A 92 12.47 -7.02 10.57
C ASP A 92 13.07 -6.06 9.54
N ASP A 93 12.57 -6.06 8.32
CA ASP A 93 13.05 -5.15 7.27
C ASP A 93 12.33 -3.79 7.29
N LEU A 94 11.22 -3.68 8.02
CA LEU A 94 10.38 -2.49 7.97
C LEU A 94 11.07 -1.20 8.44
N PRO A 95 11.90 -1.22 9.50
CA PRO A 95 12.63 0.00 9.86
C PRO A 95 13.52 0.52 8.74
N SER A 96 14.19 -0.37 8.02
CA SER A 96 15.04 -0.01 6.89
C SER A 96 14.21 0.56 5.73
N VAL A 97 13.06 -0.04 5.45
CA VAL A 97 12.16 0.46 4.41
C VAL A 97 11.63 1.84 4.76
N LEU A 98 11.34 2.09 6.04
CA LEU A 98 10.94 3.43 6.49
C LEU A 98 12.03 4.45 6.19
N GLU A 99 13.29 4.14 6.51
CA GLU A 99 14.40 5.05 6.23
C GLU A 99 14.51 5.38 4.74
N GLU A 100 14.40 4.37 3.88
CA GLU A 100 14.43 4.59 2.44
C GLU A 100 13.26 5.45 1.97
N THR A 101 12.08 5.22 2.54
CA THR A 101 10.87 5.97 2.21
C THR A 101 11.04 7.44 2.57
N LEU A 102 11.59 7.72 3.74
CA LEU A 102 11.87 9.08 4.19
C LEU A 102 12.94 9.74 3.33
N ASP A 103 14.00 9.01 3.00
CA ASP A 103 15.12 9.55 2.21
C ASP A 103 14.67 10.02 0.83
N VAL A 104 13.74 9.33 0.19
CA VAL A 104 13.25 9.73 -1.13
C VAL A 104 12.14 10.77 -1.06
N GLY A 105 11.58 11.03 0.10
CA GLY A 105 10.53 12.03 0.28
C GLY A 105 9.15 11.60 -0.16
N ALA A 106 8.86 10.30 -0.14
CA ALA A 106 7.52 9.80 -0.42
C ALA A 106 6.52 10.26 0.65
N LYS A 107 5.24 10.26 0.32
CA LYS A 107 4.21 10.83 1.19
C LYS A 107 3.47 9.80 2.03
N THR A 108 3.35 8.58 1.55
CA THR A 108 2.56 7.53 2.21
C THR A 108 3.35 6.24 2.28
N LEU A 109 3.39 5.65 3.48
CA LEU A 109 3.92 4.31 3.70
C LEU A 109 2.74 3.37 3.93
N TRP A 110 2.64 2.35 3.10
CA TRP A 110 1.55 1.40 3.14
C TRP A 110 2.09 0.00 3.42
N LEU A 111 1.78 -0.55 4.59
CA LEU A 111 2.14 -1.91 4.95
C LEU A 111 0.98 -2.84 4.65
N GLN A 112 1.26 -3.87 3.88
CA GLN A 112 0.26 -4.80 3.38
C GLN A 112 -0.41 -5.63 4.47
N LEU A 113 -1.48 -6.31 4.09
CA LEU A 113 -2.23 -7.21 4.97
C LEU A 113 -1.28 -8.17 5.67
N GLY A 114 -1.42 -8.28 6.98
CA GLY A 114 -0.56 -9.12 7.82
C GLY A 114 0.70 -8.42 8.31
N SER A 115 0.98 -7.20 7.86
CA SER A 115 2.17 -6.46 8.26
C SER A 115 1.80 -5.38 9.28
N TRP A 116 2.46 -5.43 10.44
CA TRP A 116 2.17 -4.52 11.55
C TRP A 116 3.44 -4.20 12.30
N HIS A 117 3.73 -2.91 12.49
CA HIS A 117 4.92 -2.47 13.22
C HIS A 117 4.67 -1.08 13.80
N GLU A 118 4.29 -1.01 15.07
CA GLU A 118 3.87 0.26 15.66
C GLU A 118 4.98 1.29 15.77
N ASP A 119 6.20 0.86 16.08
CA ASP A 119 7.33 1.79 16.15
C ASP A 119 7.57 2.46 14.80
N VAL A 120 7.51 1.70 13.72
CA VAL A 120 7.65 2.23 12.36
C VAL A 120 6.52 3.21 12.06
N ALA A 121 5.29 2.84 12.38
CA ALA A 121 4.14 3.71 12.14
C ALA A 121 4.26 5.04 12.87
N ARG A 122 4.65 5.02 14.14
CA ARG A 122 4.78 6.22 14.94
C ARG A 122 5.92 7.11 14.47
N LYS A 123 7.05 6.52 14.10
CA LYS A 123 8.18 7.27 13.53
C LYS A 123 7.84 7.88 12.18
N ALA A 124 7.12 7.14 11.35
CA ALA A 124 6.69 7.62 10.04
C ALA A 124 5.75 8.81 10.19
N GLU A 125 4.76 8.71 11.07
CA GLU A 125 3.83 9.81 11.34
C GLU A 125 4.54 11.03 11.91
N ALA A 126 5.46 10.81 12.83
CA ALA A 126 6.25 11.91 13.42
C ALA A 126 7.08 12.63 12.36
N ALA A 127 7.47 11.95 11.30
CA ALA A 127 8.21 12.52 10.18
C ALA A 127 7.30 13.10 9.09
N GLY A 128 5.99 13.06 9.28
CA GLY A 128 5.03 13.65 8.36
C GLY A 128 4.44 12.71 7.31
N LEU A 129 4.75 11.41 7.38
CA LEU A 129 4.16 10.44 6.46
C LEU A 129 2.73 10.09 6.84
N ASN A 130 1.92 9.81 5.84
CA ASN A 130 0.70 9.05 6.03
C ASN A 130 1.07 7.58 6.18
N VAL A 131 0.42 6.86 7.07
CA VAL A 131 0.73 5.45 7.32
C VAL A 131 -0.54 4.62 7.31
N VAL A 132 -0.51 3.52 6.57
CA VAL A 132 -1.56 2.49 6.59
C VAL A 132 -0.87 1.17 6.91
N MET A 133 -1.43 0.40 7.81
CA MET A 133 -0.90 -0.93 8.15
C MET A 133 -1.98 -1.99 8.10
N ASP A 134 -1.55 -3.23 7.81
CA ASP A 134 -2.39 -4.41 7.84
C ASP A 134 -3.60 -4.30 6.91
N ARG A 135 -3.38 -3.75 5.71
CA ARG A 135 -4.41 -3.63 4.69
C ARG A 135 -3.84 -3.92 3.32
N CYS A 136 -4.59 -4.65 2.52
CA CYS A 136 -4.20 -4.91 1.13
C CYS A 136 -4.63 -3.74 0.25
N ILE A 137 -3.67 -3.10 -0.39
CA ILE A 137 -3.96 -1.94 -1.24
C ILE A 137 -4.90 -2.30 -2.40
N LYS A 138 -4.79 -3.51 -2.94
CA LYS A 138 -5.70 -3.99 -3.97
C LYS A 138 -7.14 -4.04 -3.47
N ILE A 139 -7.35 -4.60 -2.28
CA ILE A 139 -8.69 -4.73 -1.70
C ILE A 139 -9.27 -3.35 -1.41
N GLU A 140 -8.49 -2.46 -0.81
CA GLU A 140 -8.93 -1.11 -0.51
C GLU A 140 -9.26 -0.33 -1.79
N HIS A 141 -8.40 -0.42 -2.78
CA HIS A 141 -8.64 0.24 -4.06
C HIS A 141 -9.93 -0.27 -4.72
N ALA A 142 -10.09 -1.60 -4.79
CA ALA A 142 -11.27 -2.20 -5.39
C ALA A 142 -12.55 -1.79 -4.65
N ARG A 143 -12.49 -1.76 -3.32
CA ARG A 143 -13.61 -1.38 -2.48
C ARG A 143 -14.07 0.05 -2.77
N PHE A 144 -13.14 0.97 -2.92
CA PHE A 144 -13.44 2.39 -3.11
C PHE A 144 -13.79 2.74 -4.55
N HIS A 145 -13.35 1.96 -5.51
CA HIS A 145 -13.56 2.24 -6.93
C HIS A 145 -14.54 1.28 -7.61
N GLY A 146 -15.16 0.38 -6.82
CA GLY A 146 -16.19 -0.52 -7.31
C GLY A 146 -17.59 -0.01 -7.02
N GLY A 147 -18.58 -0.89 -7.16
CA GLY A 147 -19.98 -0.56 -6.94
C GLY A 147 -20.31 -0.05 -5.55
N LEU A 148 -19.60 -0.52 -4.54
CA LEU A 148 -19.79 -0.09 -3.16
C LEU A 148 -19.55 1.41 -3.01
N ASN A 149 -18.50 1.91 -3.63
CA ASN A 149 -18.18 3.31 -3.63
C ASN A 149 -19.30 4.16 -4.22
N LEU A 150 -19.88 3.69 -5.31
CA LEU A 150 -20.95 4.43 -5.99
C LEU A 150 -22.22 4.49 -5.14
N ALA A 151 -22.56 3.41 -4.48
CA ALA A 151 -23.84 3.31 -3.80
C ALA A 151 -23.90 4.06 -2.48
N GLY A 152 -22.89 3.92 -1.66
CA GLY A 152 -23.00 4.44 -0.30
C GLY A 152 -21.91 5.41 0.07
N PHE A 153 -20.74 5.15 -0.40
CA PHE A 153 -19.56 5.86 0.04
C PHE A 153 -19.55 7.33 -0.35
N ASN A 154 -19.99 7.60 -1.56
CA ASN A 154 -20.03 8.97 -2.09
C ASN A 154 -21.03 9.85 -1.37
N THR A 155 -22.00 9.25 -0.73
CA THR A 155 -23.01 9.98 0.04
C THR A 155 -22.66 10.04 1.52
N GLY A 156 -21.53 9.43 1.89
CA GLY A 156 -21.14 9.30 3.28
C GLY A 156 -21.86 8.18 3.99
N VAL A 157 -22.68 7.43 3.30
CA VAL A 157 -23.40 6.29 3.86
C VAL A 157 -23.00 5.05 3.11
N VAL A 158 -22.34 4.13 3.79
CA VAL A 158 -21.98 2.85 3.19
C VAL A 158 -23.20 1.93 3.24
N SER A 159 -23.64 1.48 2.07
CA SER A 159 -24.77 0.58 1.96
C SER A 159 -24.29 -0.79 1.47
N SER A 160 -24.82 -1.82 2.09
CA SER A 160 -24.58 -3.18 1.62
C SER A 160 -25.52 -3.62 0.53
N LYS A 161 -26.46 -2.77 0.21
CA LYS A 161 -27.30 -3.11 -0.91
C LYS A 161 -26.51 -3.11 -2.17
N ARG A 162 -26.83 -3.86 -2.91
CA ARG A 162 -26.19 -3.76 -4.06
C ARG A 162 -26.66 -2.71 -4.85
N GLN A 163 -27.11 -2.11 -4.55
CA GLN A 163 -27.55 -1.16 -5.17
C GLN A 163 -26.72 -0.59 -5.92
N ILE A 164 -26.33 -0.99 -5.60
CA ILE A 164 -25.82 -0.62 -5.94
C ILE A 164 -25.38 -0.72 -6.86
N THR A 165 -25.54 -0.91 -7.09
CA THR A 165 -25.28 -0.96 -7.69
C THR A 165 -25.06 -0.78 -8.27
N ALA A 166 -24.98 -0.80 -8.36
CA ALA A 166 -24.80 -0.63 -8.99
C ALA A 166 -24.52 -0.41 -9.61
#